data_ab1d5396371149fa9cd0e9c454fef359
#
_entry.id   ab1d5396371149fa9cd0e9c454fef359
#
_cell.length_a   1.000
_cell.length_b   1.000
_cell.length_c   1.000
_cell.angle_alpha   90.00
_cell.angle_beta   90.00
_cell.angle_gamma   90.00
#
_symmetry.space_group_name_H-M   'P 1'
#
loop_
_entity.id
_entity.type
_entity.pdbx_description
1 polymer ?
#
loop_
_entity_poly.entity_id
_entity_poly.type
_entity_poly.pdbx_seq_one_letter_code
_entity_poly.pdbx_strand_id
1 'polypeptide(L)'
;LPVLCKVYMGLDEKEEAMLFAKQTGESARLTPGIRVRAEIFAKDANATSFLNANADLGIELDYDQERGFMRIGCIQTALDAYRKLGEERYKEAMKIIVAAWGGEPDSFRTENIIGITRFVDLYHENFIKQRLIERLGNVDPLTIPREGRAVGINLAGYKKYLHQVWRIYNGSGKKYSLPKKF
;
A
#
# COMPACT_ATOMS: atom_id res chain seq x y z
N LEU A 1 21.66 -21.99 35.56
CA LEU A 1 22.22 -21.97 34.21
C LEU A 1 22.61 -20.53 33.88
N PRO A 2 23.85 -20.24 33.42
CA PRO A 2 24.23 -18.91 32.98
C PRO A 2 23.43 -18.54 31.71
N VAL A 3 22.83 -17.34 31.72
CA VAL A 3 22.11 -16.80 30.58
C VAL A 3 23.05 -15.82 29.87
N LEU A 4 23.29 -16.04 28.59
CA LEU A 4 24.08 -15.11 27.79
C LEU A 4 23.19 -13.93 27.45
N CYS A 5 23.54 -12.73 27.96
CA CYS A 5 22.84 -11.50 27.62
C CYS A 5 23.81 -10.50 26.97
N LYS A 6 23.29 -9.74 26.01
CA LYS A 6 24.00 -8.64 25.37
C LYS A 6 23.43 -7.34 25.87
N VAL A 7 24.26 -6.55 26.53
CA VAL A 7 23.87 -5.25 27.11
C VAL A 7 24.41 -4.15 26.20
N TYR A 8 23.53 -3.25 25.79
CA TYR A 8 23.88 -2.05 25.05
C TYR A 8 23.74 -0.86 25.99
N MET A 9 24.75 -0.02 26.06
CA MET A 9 24.79 1.14 26.96
C MET A 9 24.89 2.44 26.14
N GLY A 10 24.26 3.50 26.64
CA GLY A 10 24.35 4.82 26.03
C GLY A 10 23.51 5.02 24.78
N LEU A 11 22.50 4.16 24.52
CA LEU A 11 21.55 4.33 23.45
C LEU A 11 20.55 5.44 23.80
N ASP A 12 20.20 6.25 22.82
CA ASP A 12 19.01 7.10 22.92
C ASP A 12 17.72 6.31 22.60
N GLU A 13 16.55 6.89 22.88
CA GLU A 13 15.24 6.25 22.66
C GLU A 13 15.04 5.80 21.19
N LYS A 14 15.60 6.54 20.24
CA LYS A 14 15.54 6.23 18.83
C LYS A 14 16.39 5.01 18.48
N GLU A 15 17.60 4.96 19.02
CA GLU A 15 18.53 3.85 18.83
C GLU A 15 18.01 2.59 19.49
N GLU A 16 17.40 2.69 20.68
CA GLU A 16 16.73 1.57 21.36
C GLU A 16 15.57 1.03 20.54
N ALA A 17 14.70 1.90 20.00
CA ALA A 17 13.58 1.51 19.17
C ALA A 17 14.03 0.80 17.87
N MET A 18 15.09 1.29 17.25
CA MET A 18 15.68 0.68 16.06
C MET A 18 16.33 -0.68 16.36
N LEU A 19 17.04 -0.77 17.49
CA LEU A 19 17.66 -2.01 17.94
C LEU A 19 16.60 -3.07 18.29
N PHE A 20 15.54 -2.68 18.99
CA PHE A 20 14.41 -3.53 19.30
C PHE A 20 13.72 -4.04 18.02
N ALA A 21 13.45 -3.15 17.07
CA ALA A 21 12.86 -3.52 15.79
C ALA A 21 13.73 -4.52 15.01
N LYS A 22 15.05 -4.36 15.06
CA LYS A 22 16.01 -5.27 14.41
C LYS A 22 16.09 -6.63 15.10
N GLN A 23 16.23 -6.64 16.43
CA GLN A 23 16.37 -7.89 17.19
C GLN A 23 15.11 -8.73 17.20
N THR A 24 13.94 -8.11 17.35
CA THR A 24 12.66 -8.81 17.31
C THR A 24 12.29 -9.26 15.91
N GLY A 25 12.78 -8.59 14.87
CA GLY A 25 12.68 -9.05 13.48
C GLY A 25 13.46 -10.34 13.20
N GLU A 26 14.50 -10.62 13.99
CA GLU A 26 15.33 -11.83 13.87
C GLU A 26 14.85 -12.98 14.76
N SER A 27 14.24 -12.70 15.92
CA SER A 27 13.87 -13.72 16.93
C SER A 27 12.37 -14.01 17.05
N ALA A 28 11.51 -13.05 16.78
CA ALA A 28 10.07 -13.24 16.64
C ALA A 28 9.61 -12.41 15.45
N ARG A 29 8.86 -13.02 14.52
CA ARG A 29 8.30 -12.28 13.38
C ARG A 29 7.37 -11.18 13.89
N LEU A 30 7.91 -9.98 14.04
CA LEU A 30 7.08 -8.80 14.28
C LEU A 30 6.01 -8.68 13.20
N THR A 31 4.80 -8.40 13.63
CA THR A 31 3.78 -8.05 12.64
C THR A 31 4.23 -6.82 11.85
N PRO A 32 3.88 -6.74 10.56
CA PRO A 32 4.23 -5.58 9.75
C PRO A 32 3.81 -4.25 10.37
N GLY A 33 2.65 -4.21 11.06
CA GLY A 33 2.17 -3.03 11.76
C GLY A 33 3.10 -2.57 12.89
N ILE A 34 3.54 -3.49 13.75
CA ILE A 34 4.46 -3.18 14.86
C ILE A 34 5.79 -2.63 14.32
N ARG A 35 6.31 -3.21 13.22
CA ARG A 35 7.54 -2.73 12.61
C ARG A 35 7.41 -1.29 12.10
N VAL A 36 6.37 -0.98 11.35
CA VAL A 36 6.13 0.37 10.82
C VAL A 36 5.91 1.36 11.97
N ARG A 37 5.18 0.95 13.02
CA ARG A 37 4.99 1.78 14.22
C ARG A 37 6.33 2.11 14.89
N ALA A 38 7.24 1.15 15.00
CA ALA A 38 8.58 1.38 15.55
C ALA A 38 9.43 2.31 14.65
N GLU A 39 9.34 2.16 13.32
CA GLU A 39 10.01 3.07 12.38
C GLU A 39 9.50 4.52 12.52
N ILE A 40 8.17 4.71 12.69
CA ILE A 40 7.58 6.03 12.94
C ILE A 40 8.04 6.60 14.28
N PHE A 41 8.02 5.79 15.33
CA PHE A 41 8.50 6.20 16.66
C PHE A 41 9.99 6.60 16.64
N ALA A 42 10.80 5.86 15.90
CA ALA A 42 12.21 6.16 15.68
C ALA A 42 12.44 7.38 14.76
N LYS A 43 11.38 8.06 14.33
CA LYS A 43 11.42 9.22 13.44
C LYS A 43 12.13 8.93 12.11
N ASP A 44 11.99 7.70 11.58
CA ASP A 44 12.40 7.41 10.21
C ASP A 44 11.70 8.38 9.24
N ALA A 45 12.49 9.04 8.39
CA ALA A 45 11.99 10.11 7.53
C ALA A 45 10.89 9.62 6.57
N ASN A 46 11.07 8.43 5.97
CA ASN A 46 10.08 7.87 5.05
C ASN A 46 8.81 7.43 5.77
N ALA A 47 8.96 6.76 6.93
CA ALA A 47 7.81 6.31 7.70
C ALA A 47 7.01 7.47 8.28
N THR A 48 7.68 8.54 8.73
CA THR A 48 7.04 9.76 9.23
C THR A 48 6.31 10.51 8.10
N SER A 49 6.95 10.69 6.95
CA SER A 49 6.32 11.32 5.79
C SER A 49 5.14 10.50 5.26
N PHE A 50 5.24 9.17 5.26
CA PHE A 50 4.15 8.27 4.92
C PHE A 50 2.96 8.42 5.87
N LEU A 51 3.19 8.52 7.20
CA LEU A 51 2.13 8.78 8.18
C LEU A 51 1.42 10.11 7.86
N ASN A 52 2.18 11.18 7.65
CA ASN A 52 1.63 12.50 7.34
C ASN A 52 0.86 12.49 6.02
N ALA A 53 1.39 11.83 4.98
CA ALA A 53 0.73 11.71 3.69
C ALA A 53 -0.65 11.04 3.77
N ASN A 54 -0.83 10.05 4.64
CA ASN A 54 -2.13 9.42 4.89
C ASN A 54 -3.03 10.32 5.75
N ALA A 55 -2.50 10.94 6.80
CA ALA A 55 -3.25 11.86 7.65
C ALA A 55 -3.83 13.05 6.85
N ASP A 56 -3.08 13.61 5.91
CA ASP A 56 -3.54 14.68 5.00
C ASP A 56 -4.74 14.25 4.14
N LEU A 57 -4.92 12.97 3.92
CA LEU A 57 -6.03 12.38 3.16
C LEU A 57 -7.18 11.91 4.06
N GLY A 58 -7.06 12.06 5.37
CA GLY A 58 -8.00 11.53 6.36
C GLY A 58 -7.97 10.00 6.44
N ILE A 59 -6.87 9.36 6.04
CA ILE A 59 -6.70 7.90 6.08
C ILE A 59 -5.96 7.52 7.35
N GLU A 60 -6.56 6.65 8.15
CA GLU A 60 -5.95 6.07 9.35
C GLU A 60 -5.09 4.86 9.01
N LEU A 61 -3.96 4.71 9.72
CA LEU A 61 -3.12 3.50 9.66
C LEU A 61 -3.48 2.58 10.82
N ASP A 62 -3.90 1.37 10.52
CA ASP A 62 -4.23 0.36 11.52
C ASP A 62 -3.08 -0.61 11.73
N TYR A 63 -2.41 -0.50 12.88
CA TYR A 63 -1.25 -1.31 13.21
C TYR A 63 -1.60 -2.76 13.57
N ASP A 64 -2.85 -3.03 13.91
CA ASP A 64 -3.36 -4.37 14.20
C ASP A 64 -3.87 -5.08 12.94
N GLN A 65 -3.74 -4.40 11.79
CA GLN A 65 -4.08 -4.89 10.46
C GLN A 65 -5.59 -5.13 10.26
N GLU A 66 -6.41 -4.43 10.99
CA GLU A 66 -7.86 -4.46 10.83
C GLU A 66 -8.29 -3.59 9.63
N ARG A 67 -9.44 -3.91 9.09
CA ARG A 67 -10.08 -3.13 8.03
C ARG A 67 -11.18 -2.25 8.60
N GLY A 68 -11.30 -1.05 8.09
CA GLY A 68 -12.33 -0.11 8.50
C GLY A 68 -12.55 0.97 7.46
N PHE A 69 -13.52 1.82 7.71
CA PHE A 69 -13.77 3.01 6.88
C PHE A 69 -12.58 3.96 6.96
N MET A 70 -12.08 4.42 5.80
CA MET A 70 -10.90 5.29 5.69
C MET A 70 -9.66 4.76 6.45
N ARG A 71 -9.46 3.42 6.46
CA ARG A 71 -8.43 2.77 7.26
C ARG A 71 -7.61 1.77 6.44
N ILE A 72 -6.30 1.86 6.54
CA ILE A 72 -5.34 0.96 5.90
C ILE A 72 -4.80 -0.03 6.93
N GLY A 73 -5.20 -1.32 6.85
CA GLY A 73 -4.64 -2.40 7.66
C GLY A 73 -3.40 -3.05 7.03
N CYS A 74 -3.24 -3.02 5.71
CA CYS A 74 -2.05 -3.56 5.02
C CYS A 74 -0.90 -2.53 4.96
N ILE A 75 -0.50 -2.02 6.13
CA ILE A 75 0.42 -0.87 6.28
C ILE A 75 1.74 -1.09 5.55
N GLN A 76 2.34 -2.29 5.65
CA GLN A 76 3.62 -2.56 4.99
C GLN A 76 3.52 -2.41 3.47
N THR A 77 2.45 -2.95 2.87
CA THR A 77 2.21 -2.80 1.42
C THR A 77 2.05 -1.34 1.02
N ALA A 78 1.35 -0.57 1.83
CA ALA A 78 1.16 0.87 1.58
C ALA A 78 2.48 1.65 1.73
N LEU A 79 3.28 1.36 2.76
CA LEU A 79 4.61 1.97 2.96
C LEU A 79 5.58 1.60 1.83
N ASP A 80 5.58 0.35 1.37
CA ASP A 80 6.41 -0.08 0.25
C ASP A 80 6.00 0.63 -1.06
N ALA A 81 4.70 0.84 -1.25
CA ALA A 81 4.19 1.62 -2.37
C ALA A 81 4.61 3.10 -2.27
N TYR A 82 4.50 3.70 -1.07
CA TYR A 82 4.95 5.07 -0.80
C TYR A 82 6.44 5.25 -1.11
N ARG A 83 7.29 4.36 -0.57
CA ARG A 83 8.75 4.38 -0.81
C ARG A 83 9.10 4.28 -2.29
N LYS A 84 8.32 3.50 -3.03
CA LYS A 84 8.55 3.31 -4.46
C LYS A 84 8.10 4.49 -5.31
N LEU A 85 6.92 5.05 -5.03
CA LEU A 85 6.29 6.07 -5.86
C LEU A 85 6.72 7.50 -5.49
N GLY A 86 7.13 7.70 -4.25
CA GLY A 86 7.22 9.03 -3.65
C GLY A 86 5.85 9.57 -3.26
N GLU A 87 5.84 10.66 -2.50
CA GLU A 87 4.65 11.22 -1.87
C GLU A 87 3.54 11.58 -2.86
N GLU A 88 3.88 12.32 -3.90
CA GLU A 88 2.89 12.87 -4.85
C GLU A 88 2.08 11.76 -5.55
N ARG A 89 2.78 10.79 -6.12
CA ARG A 89 2.11 9.68 -6.84
C ARG A 89 1.38 8.73 -5.90
N TYR A 90 1.93 8.52 -4.71
CA TYR A 90 1.25 7.75 -3.69
C TYR A 90 -0.07 8.43 -3.28
N LYS A 91 -0.03 9.72 -2.93
CA LYS A 91 -1.24 10.51 -2.62
C LYS A 91 -2.24 10.50 -3.77
N GLU A 92 -1.77 10.59 -5.01
CA GLU A 92 -2.65 10.49 -6.18
C GLU A 92 -3.36 9.14 -6.24
N ALA A 93 -2.65 8.03 -6.05
CA ALA A 93 -3.24 6.70 -6.04
C ALA A 93 -4.25 6.53 -4.90
N MET A 94 -3.96 7.01 -3.70
CA MET A 94 -4.88 6.97 -2.56
C MET A 94 -6.13 7.82 -2.80
N LYS A 95 -5.99 9.03 -3.36
CA LYS A 95 -7.13 9.88 -3.77
C LYS A 95 -8.02 9.18 -4.79
N ILE A 96 -7.45 8.42 -5.72
CA ILE A 96 -8.22 7.64 -6.69
C ILE A 96 -9.02 6.55 -5.98
N ILE A 97 -8.42 5.81 -5.04
CA ILE A 97 -9.09 4.77 -4.24
C ILE A 97 -10.28 5.36 -3.47
N VAL A 98 -10.04 6.46 -2.75
CA VAL A 98 -11.09 7.13 -1.97
C VAL A 98 -12.20 7.66 -2.87
N ALA A 99 -11.85 8.33 -3.97
CA ALA A 99 -12.84 8.89 -4.89
C ALA A 99 -13.68 7.82 -5.60
N ALA A 100 -13.10 6.64 -5.87
CA ALA A 100 -13.80 5.53 -6.52
C ALA A 100 -14.76 4.80 -5.58
N TRP A 101 -14.34 4.54 -4.33
CA TRP A 101 -15.06 3.64 -3.42
C TRP A 101 -15.39 4.26 -2.05
N GLY A 102 -15.20 5.56 -1.88
CA GLY A 102 -15.58 6.28 -0.66
C GLY A 102 -14.78 5.88 0.59
N GLY A 103 -13.70 5.13 0.47
CA GLY A 103 -12.92 4.67 1.61
C GLY A 103 -13.55 3.50 2.39
N GLU A 104 -14.46 2.74 1.77
CA GLU A 104 -15.04 1.53 2.35
C GLU A 104 -13.96 0.53 2.81
N PRO A 105 -14.25 -0.37 3.77
CA PRO A 105 -13.26 -1.30 4.34
C PRO A 105 -12.50 -2.15 3.32
N ASP A 106 -13.14 -2.51 2.21
CA ASP A 106 -12.52 -3.32 1.15
C ASP A 106 -11.77 -2.48 0.10
N SER A 107 -11.88 -1.14 0.14
CA SER A 107 -11.17 -0.22 -0.78
C SER A 107 -9.66 -0.34 -0.65
N PHE A 108 -9.16 -0.45 0.58
CA PHE A 108 -7.74 -0.47 0.90
C PHE A 108 -7.17 -1.89 1.06
N ARG A 109 -7.73 -2.87 0.36
CA ARG A 109 -7.12 -4.21 0.31
C ARG A 109 -5.73 -4.16 -0.32
N THR A 110 -4.86 -5.05 0.13
CA THR A 110 -3.50 -5.22 -0.40
C THR A 110 -3.49 -5.24 -1.93
N GLU A 111 -4.39 -5.98 -2.53
CA GLU A 111 -4.51 -6.17 -3.97
C GLU A 111 -4.90 -4.87 -4.70
N ASN A 112 -5.79 -4.08 -4.11
CA ASN A 112 -6.23 -2.80 -4.66
C ASN A 112 -5.11 -1.77 -4.59
N ILE A 113 -4.45 -1.65 -3.42
CA ILE A 113 -3.29 -0.76 -3.27
C ILE A 113 -2.20 -1.15 -4.28
N ILE A 114 -1.83 -2.42 -4.36
CA ILE A 114 -0.82 -2.89 -5.32
C ILE A 114 -1.24 -2.57 -6.76
N GLY A 115 -2.45 -2.95 -7.15
CA GLY A 115 -2.93 -2.78 -8.52
C GLY A 115 -2.96 -1.33 -8.95
N ILE A 116 -3.55 -0.45 -8.13
CA ILE A 116 -3.74 0.97 -8.46
C ILE A 116 -2.43 1.74 -8.38
N THR A 117 -1.60 1.53 -7.36
CA THR A 117 -0.29 2.20 -7.26
C THR A 117 0.64 1.83 -8.41
N ARG A 118 0.66 0.55 -8.81
CA ARG A 118 1.44 0.11 -9.98
C ARG A 118 0.89 0.65 -11.30
N PHE A 119 -0.43 0.81 -11.40
CA PHE A 119 -1.05 1.43 -12.57
C PHE A 119 -0.68 2.91 -12.67
N VAL A 120 -0.80 3.66 -11.58
CA VAL A 120 -0.41 5.07 -11.52
C VAL A 120 1.07 5.24 -11.84
N ASP A 121 1.96 4.40 -11.27
CA ASP A 121 3.40 4.42 -11.55
C ASP A 121 3.70 4.24 -13.05
N LEU A 122 3.06 3.25 -13.68
CA LEU A 122 3.37 2.85 -15.06
C LEU A 122 2.77 3.75 -16.12
N TYR A 123 1.63 4.38 -15.81
CA TYR A 123 0.85 5.15 -16.78
C TYR A 123 0.65 6.62 -16.40
N HIS A 124 1.38 7.15 -15.42
CA HIS A 124 1.18 8.50 -14.86
C HIS A 124 1.06 9.63 -15.89
N GLU A 125 1.77 9.53 -17.03
CA GLU A 125 1.71 10.53 -18.10
C GLU A 125 0.59 10.31 -19.12
N ASN A 126 -0.05 9.14 -19.10
CA ASN A 126 -0.89 8.70 -20.20
C ASN A 126 -2.33 8.36 -19.79
N PHE A 127 -2.63 8.26 -18.49
CA PHE A 127 -3.99 7.93 -18.07
C PHE A 127 -4.81 9.17 -17.71
N ILE A 128 -6.11 9.06 -17.90
CA ILE A 128 -7.07 10.10 -17.50
C ILE A 128 -7.61 9.72 -16.13
N LYS A 129 -7.23 10.48 -15.10
CA LYS A 129 -7.57 10.22 -13.69
C LYS A 129 -9.07 10.06 -13.46
N GLN A 130 -9.87 10.99 -13.98
CA GLN A 130 -11.32 10.96 -13.81
C GLN A 130 -11.92 9.68 -14.40
N ARG A 131 -11.43 9.24 -15.57
CA ARG A 131 -11.86 7.98 -16.18
C ARG A 131 -11.54 6.78 -15.30
N LEU A 132 -10.36 6.74 -14.67
CA LEU A 132 -10.00 5.64 -13.77
C LEU A 132 -10.93 5.61 -12.57
N ILE A 133 -11.21 6.76 -11.95
CA ILE A 133 -12.14 6.89 -10.81
C ILE A 133 -13.54 6.37 -11.19
N GLU A 134 -14.10 6.84 -12.30
CA GLU A 134 -15.43 6.42 -12.77
C GLU A 134 -15.48 4.92 -13.07
N ARG A 135 -14.45 4.39 -13.71
CA ARG A 135 -14.39 2.97 -14.05
C ARG A 135 -14.24 2.07 -12.83
N LEU A 136 -13.44 2.47 -11.87
CA LEU A 136 -13.30 1.77 -10.59
C LEU A 136 -14.58 1.87 -9.75
N GLY A 137 -15.21 3.03 -9.70
CA GLY A 137 -16.47 3.24 -8.97
C GLY A 137 -17.66 2.42 -9.49
N ASN A 138 -17.59 1.97 -10.76
CA ASN A 138 -18.59 1.08 -11.33
C ASN A 138 -18.38 -0.42 -11.06
N VAL A 139 -17.36 -0.78 -10.30
CA VAL A 139 -17.05 -2.16 -9.90
C VAL A 139 -16.85 -2.27 -8.41
N ASP A 140 -17.24 -3.39 -7.84
CA ASP A 140 -16.99 -3.70 -6.43
C ASP A 140 -15.48 -3.74 -6.15
N PRO A 141 -14.99 -3.16 -5.01
CA PRO A 141 -13.57 -3.23 -4.62
C PRO A 141 -13.01 -4.67 -4.59
N LEU A 142 -13.85 -5.66 -4.34
CA LEU A 142 -13.46 -7.08 -4.37
C LEU A 142 -13.23 -7.65 -5.78
N THR A 143 -13.58 -6.93 -6.84
CA THR A 143 -13.38 -7.37 -8.22
C THR A 143 -11.90 -7.60 -8.53
N ILE A 144 -11.03 -6.64 -8.15
CA ILE A 144 -9.59 -6.76 -8.38
C ILE A 144 -8.98 -7.97 -7.65
N PRO A 145 -9.23 -8.19 -6.33
CA PRO A 145 -8.78 -9.39 -5.64
C PRO A 145 -9.30 -10.70 -6.24
N ARG A 146 -10.59 -10.77 -6.53
CA ARG A 146 -11.25 -11.99 -7.04
C ARG A 146 -10.74 -12.36 -8.42
N GLU A 147 -10.83 -11.44 -9.36
CA GLU A 147 -10.41 -11.69 -10.74
C GLU A 147 -8.90 -11.80 -10.87
N GLY A 148 -8.13 -11.05 -10.05
CA GLY A 148 -6.68 -11.16 -10.03
C GLY A 148 -6.18 -12.54 -9.57
N ARG A 149 -6.93 -13.24 -8.70
CA ARG A 149 -6.64 -14.63 -8.32
C ARG A 149 -7.06 -15.62 -9.40
N ALA A 150 -8.15 -15.32 -10.11
CA ALA A 150 -8.68 -16.18 -11.17
C ALA A 150 -7.89 -16.10 -12.48
N VAL A 151 -7.19 -14.98 -12.74
CA VAL A 151 -6.27 -14.85 -13.88
C VAL A 151 -5.08 -15.77 -13.67
N GLY A 152 -5.19 -16.96 -14.19
CA GLY A 152 -4.25 -18.07 -14.01
C GLY A 152 -2.79 -17.75 -14.30
N ILE A 153 -2.07 -18.76 -14.29
CA ILE A 153 -0.63 -19.11 -14.35
C ILE A 153 0.32 -18.11 -15.03
N ASN A 154 -0.13 -17.22 -15.92
CA ASN A 154 0.76 -16.38 -16.73
C ASN A 154 1.08 -14.99 -16.17
N LEU A 155 0.50 -14.58 -15.05
CA LEU A 155 0.76 -13.29 -14.42
C LEU A 155 1.11 -13.46 -12.94
N ALA A 156 2.42 -13.53 -12.65
CA ALA A 156 2.93 -13.69 -11.28
C ALA A 156 2.90 -12.36 -10.49
N GLY A 157 2.78 -12.49 -9.16
CA GLY A 157 2.93 -11.38 -8.23
C GLY A 157 1.94 -10.24 -8.44
N TYR A 158 2.44 -9.01 -8.44
CA TYR A 158 1.65 -7.79 -8.57
C TYR A 158 1.00 -7.62 -9.97
N LYS A 159 1.56 -8.24 -11.00
CA LYS A 159 1.10 -8.07 -12.38
C LYS A 159 -0.35 -8.49 -12.58
N LYS A 160 -0.83 -9.48 -11.83
CA LYS A 160 -2.23 -9.93 -11.90
C LYS A 160 -3.21 -8.85 -11.44
N TYR A 161 -2.88 -8.07 -10.41
CA TYR A 161 -3.73 -6.98 -9.91
C TYR A 161 -3.61 -5.73 -10.79
N LEU A 162 -2.41 -5.39 -11.23
CA LEU A 162 -2.19 -4.35 -12.23
C LEU A 162 -2.98 -4.63 -13.51
N HIS A 163 -3.02 -5.90 -13.97
CA HIS A 163 -3.79 -6.31 -15.14
C HIS A 163 -5.30 -6.07 -14.96
N GLN A 164 -5.84 -6.29 -13.76
CA GLN A 164 -7.26 -6.02 -13.51
C GLN A 164 -7.55 -4.52 -13.56
N VAL A 165 -6.73 -3.68 -12.93
CA VAL A 165 -6.88 -2.21 -13.00
C VAL A 165 -6.79 -1.74 -14.46
N TRP A 166 -5.83 -2.26 -15.22
CA TRP A 166 -5.67 -1.95 -16.65
C TRP A 166 -6.90 -2.37 -17.48
N ARG A 167 -7.48 -3.56 -17.23
CA ARG A 167 -8.73 -4.02 -17.88
C ARG A 167 -9.91 -3.12 -17.53
N ILE A 168 -10.08 -2.78 -16.26
CA ILE A 168 -11.16 -1.90 -15.78
C ILE A 168 -11.03 -0.53 -16.45
N TYR A 169 -9.83 0.06 -16.47
CA TYR A 169 -9.58 1.35 -17.12
C TYR A 169 -9.91 1.33 -18.61
N ASN A 170 -9.44 0.34 -19.34
CA ASN A 170 -9.66 0.25 -20.78
C ASN A 170 -11.13 -0.04 -21.13
N GLY A 171 -11.77 -0.97 -20.41
CA GLY A 171 -13.12 -1.44 -20.76
C GLY A 171 -13.17 -1.97 -22.19
N SER A 172 -14.33 -1.83 -22.86
CA SER A 172 -14.54 -2.24 -24.25
C SER A 172 -14.22 -1.16 -25.29
N GLY A 173 -14.00 0.08 -24.85
CA GLY A 173 -13.81 1.22 -25.77
C GLY A 173 -12.35 1.43 -26.19
N LYS A 174 -12.11 1.67 -27.49
CA LYS A 174 -10.75 1.88 -28.02
C LYS A 174 -10.19 3.30 -27.83
N LYS A 175 -11.04 4.33 -27.72
CA LYS A 175 -10.65 5.74 -27.82
C LYS A 175 -9.60 6.21 -26.78
N TYR A 176 -9.59 5.61 -25.57
CA TYR A 176 -8.68 5.96 -24.48
C TYR A 176 -7.97 4.75 -23.91
N SER A 177 -7.87 3.68 -24.71
CA SER A 177 -7.24 2.48 -24.22
C SER A 177 -5.72 2.64 -24.17
N LEU A 178 -5.15 2.17 -23.05
CA LEU A 178 -3.72 2.17 -22.84
C LEU A 178 -3.11 0.85 -23.33
N PRO A 179 -1.92 0.91 -23.95
CA PRO A 179 -1.21 -0.31 -24.36
C PRO A 179 -0.79 -1.10 -23.11
N LYS A 180 -0.70 -2.42 -23.23
CA LYS A 180 -0.17 -3.26 -22.16
C LYS A 180 1.35 -3.13 -22.10
N LYS A 181 1.89 -2.62 -20.95
CA LYS A 181 3.32 -2.39 -20.73
C LYS A 181 3.98 -3.37 -19.74
N PHE A 182 3.33 -4.48 -19.35
CA PHE A 182 3.79 -5.41 -18.28
C PHE A 182 3.55 -6.88 -18.59
#